data_defb011fee3e0d88f2832426edb19339
#
_entry.id   defb011fee3e0d88f2832426edb19339
#
_cell.length_a   1.000
_cell.length_b   1.000
_cell.length_c   1.000
_cell.angle_alpha   90.00
_cell.angle_beta   90.00
_cell.angle_gamma   90.00
#
_symmetry.space_group_name_H-M   'P 1'
#
loop_
_entity.id
_entity.type
_entity.pdbx_description
1 polymer ?
#
loop_
_entity_poly.entity_id
_entity_poly.type
_entity_poly.pdbx_seq_one_letter_code
_entity_poly.pdbx_strand_id
1 'polypeptide(L)'
;MKKTILLILIILGLSIKVNAEINRIVSGQDDAKITIIAYESMTCSHCADFHNNIYPLLKKEFIDTGLVKIEFRHFPLDIVALNASKISQCKQDQSLEIMMSLYSDQQAWIKGKTIEEANENLKKFVKNKNFTLDFEKCISDKKIEDFVLSDRIEGTKKFEINSTPTIIINGKKFEKTLNYKNLKKSLEKLI
;
A
#
# COMPACT_ATOMS: atom_id res chain seq x y z
N MET A 1 55.83 16.71 41.63
CA MET A 1 54.93 17.50 40.77
C MET A 1 54.30 16.52 39.78
N LYS A 2 53.06 16.06 40.05
CA LYS A 2 52.33 15.10 39.19
C LYS A 2 51.47 15.91 38.20
N LYS A 3 51.80 15.83 36.90
CA LYS A 3 50.96 16.40 35.80
C LYS A 3 49.79 15.46 35.50
N THR A 4 48.60 15.85 35.90
CA THR A 4 47.35 15.17 35.54
C THR A 4 46.97 15.58 34.15
N ILE A 5 47.05 14.67 33.17
CA ILE A 5 46.60 14.88 31.82
C ILE A 5 45.10 14.57 31.78
N LEU A 6 44.27 15.59 31.61
CA LEU A 6 42.83 15.49 31.44
C LEU A 6 42.51 15.11 30.00
N LEU A 7 42.18 13.86 29.78
CA LEU A 7 41.76 13.35 28.46
C LEU A 7 40.29 13.73 28.21
N ILE A 8 40.05 14.79 27.45
CA ILE A 8 38.70 15.17 27.02
C ILE A 8 38.31 14.26 25.87
N LEU A 9 37.48 13.25 26.11
CA LEU A 9 36.81 12.44 25.12
C LEU A 9 35.72 13.30 24.44
N ILE A 10 36.02 13.84 23.26
CA ILE A 10 35.04 14.48 22.42
C ILE A 10 34.24 13.32 21.74
N ILE A 11 33.09 13.00 22.32
CA ILE A 11 32.11 12.11 21.68
C ILE A 11 31.46 12.92 20.56
N LEU A 12 31.99 12.78 19.34
CA LEU A 12 31.30 13.22 18.13
C LEU A 12 30.03 12.39 18.02
N GLY A 13 28.91 12.95 18.42
CA GLY A 13 27.59 12.35 18.20
C GLY A 13 27.29 12.34 16.69
N LEU A 14 27.68 11.26 15.99
CA LEU A 14 27.14 10.97 14.67
C LEU A 14 25.65 10.71 14.84
N SER A 15 24.82 11.73 14.57
CA SER A 15 23.39 11.55 14.40
C SER A 15 23.18 10.73 13.12
N ILE A 16 23.13 9.41 13.28
CA ILE A 16 22.68 8.52 12.21
C ILE A 16 21.22 8.88 11.97
N LYS A 17 20.93 9.62 10.90
CA LYS A 17 19.57 9.77 10.42
C LYS A 17 19.15 8.38 9.92
N VAL A 18 18.46 7.63 10.78
CA VAL A 18 17.74 6.42 10.35
C VAL A 18 16.68 6.91 9.40
N ASN A 19 16.94 6.74 8.11
CA ASN A 19 15.96 6.98 7.07
C ASN A 19 14.94 5.84 7.20
N ALA A 20 13.78 6.09 7.79
CA ALA A 20 12.74 5.08 7.89
C ALA A 20 12.40 4.60 6.47
N GLU A 21 12.59 3.31 6.23
CA GLU A 21 12.22 2.65 4.99
C GLU A 21 10.69 2.64 4.90
N ILE A 22 10.16 2.92 3.69
CA ILE A 22 8.73 2.84 3.46
C ILE A 22 8.40 1.36 3.19
N ASN A 23 7.61 0.77 4.07
CA ASN A 23 7.22 -0.62 3.96
C ASN A 23 5.98 -0.78 3.06
N ARG A 24 5.89 -1.89 2.35
CA ARG A 24 4.69 -2.28 1.61
C ARG A 24 3.55 -2.59 2.55
N ILE A 25 2.33 -2.37 2.06
CA ILE A 25 1.12 -2.72 2.79
C ILE A 25 0.91 -4.22 2.67
N VAL A 26 0.89 -4.92 3.79
CA VAL A 26 0.79 -6.38 3.85
C VAL A 26 -0.32 -6.80 4.79
N SER A 27 -0.99 -7.91 4.48
CA SER A 27 -1.91 -8.61 5.37
C SER A 27 -1.60 -10.10 5.36
N GLY A 28 -1.50 -10.72 6.53
CA GLY A 28 -1.13 -12.12 6.73
C GLY A 28 0.24 -12.29 7.40
N GLN A 29 0.63 -13.53 7.59
CA GLN A 29 1.86 -13.91 8.29
C GLN A 29 3.03 -13.95 7.30
N ASP A 30 4.23 -13.58 7.76
CA ASP A 30 5.41 -13.50 6.89
C ASP A 30 5.87 -14.88 6.39
N ASP A 31 5.62 -15.94 7.14
CA ASP A 31 5.95 -17.32 6.84
C ASP A 31 4.84 -18.07 6.07
N ALA A 32 3.79 -17.38 5.61
CA ALA A 32 2.74 -17.97 4.81
C ALA A 32 3.28 -18.63 3.54
N LYS A 33 2.83 -19.86 3.25
CA LYS A 33 3.30 -20.66 2.10
C LYS A 33 2.95 -20.01 0.75
N ILE A 34 1.87 -19.25 0.70
CA ILE A 34 1.38 -18.62 -0.53
C ILE A 34 1.47 -17.12 -0.36
N THR A 35 2.15 -16.48 -1.32
CA THR A 35 2.19 -15.01 -1.41
C THR A 35 1.34 -14.54 -2.59
N ILE A 36 0.40 -13.67 -2.30
CA ILE A 36 -0.35 -12.90 -3.31
C ILE A 36 0.26 -11.51 -3.38
N ILE A 37 0.46 -10.98 -4.59
CA ILE A 37 0.72 -9.57 -4.82
C ILE A 37 -0.46 -9.03 -5.62
N ALA A 38 -1.11 -7.97 -5.10
CA ALA A 38 -2.19 -7.28 -5.78
C ALA A 38 -1.71 -5.90 -6.24
N TYR A 39 -1.64 -5.69 -7.57
CA TYR A 39 -1.35 -4.39 -8.15
C TYR A 39 -2.66 -3.63 -8.39
N GLU A 40 -2.79 -2.47 -7.77
CA GLU A 40 -4.06 -1.79 -7.62
C GLU A 40 -3.97 -0.28 -7.81
N SER A 41 -5.07 0.33 -8.26
CA SER A 41 -5.22 1.77 -8.36
C SER A 41 -6.35 2.25 -7.46
N MET A 42 -6.11 3.30 -6.70
CA MET A 42 -7.08 3.85 -5.74
C MET A 42 -8.35 4.39 -6.40
N THR A 43 -8.30 4.76 -7.69
CA THR A 43 -9.47 5.24 -8.45
C THR A 43 -10.17 4.14 -9.24
N CYS A 44 -9.61 2.92 -9.27
CA CYS A 44 -10.19 1.80 -10.02
C CYS A 44 -11.39 1.18 -9.28
N SER A 45 -12.57 1.18 -9.90
CA SER A 45 -13.80 0.59 -9.33
C SER A 45 -13.68 -0.92 -9.13
N HIS A 46 -13.00 -1.63 -10.04
CA HIS A 46 -12.75 -3.07 -9.88
C HIS A 46 -11.81 -3.39 -8.72
N CYS A 47 -10.89 -2.47 -8.36
CA CYS A 47 -10.09 -2.61 -7.16
C CYS A 47 -10.95 -2.43 -5.91
N ALA A 48 -11.84 -1.43 -5.89
CA ALA A 48 -12.80 -1.27 -4.80
C ALA A 48 -13.71 -2.51 -4.65
N ASP A 49 -14.18 -3.09 -5.77
CA ASP A 49 -14.95 -4.33 -5.76
C ASP A 49 -14.15 -5.50 -5.17
N PHE A 50 -12.87 -5.64 -5.54
CA PHE A 50 -11.99 -6.64 -4.94
C PHE A 50 -11.91 -6.50 -3.41
N HIS A 51 -11.68 -5.28 -2.92
CA HIS A 51 -11.59 -5.02 -1.49
C HIS A 51 -12.90 -5.20 -0.73
N ASN A 52 -14.02 -4.86 -1.35
CA ASN A 52 -15.34 -4.95 -0.70
C ASN A 52 -15.94 -6.35 -0.74
N ASN A 53 -15.69 -7.13 -1.79
CA ASN A 53 -16.41 -8.38 -2.04
C ASN A 53 -15.51 -9.64 -2.07
N ILE A 54 -14.24 -9.52 -2.43
CA ILE A 54 -13.34 -10.68 -2.56
C ILE A 54 -12.38 -10.77 -1.37
N TYR A 55 -11.71 -9.68 -1.03
CA TYR A 55 -10.71 -9.66 0.04
C TYR A 55 -11.24 -10.08 1.40
N PRO A 56 -12.45 -9.73 1.87
CA PRO A 56 -12.96 -10.19 3.15
C PRO A 56 -13.09 -11.71 3.25
N LEU A 57 -13.49 -12.35 2.14
CA LEU A 57 -13.60 -13.82 2.06
C LEU A 57 -12.20 -14.46 2.02
N LEU A 58 -11.29 -13.88 1.23
CA LEU A 58 -9.89 -14.29 1.16
C LEU A 58 -9.22 -14.17 2.53
N LYS A 59 -9.47 -13.06 3.23
CA LYS A 59 -8.93 -12.81 4.56
C LYS A 59 -9.38 -13.89 5.54
N LYS A 60 -10.68 -14.12 5.62
CA LYS A 60 -11.26 -15.09 6.56
C LYS A 60 -10.79 -16.52 6.31
N GLU A 61 -10.75 -16.96 5.04
CA GLU A 61 -10.50 -18.37 4.73
C GLU A 61 -9.01 -18.71 4.56
N PHE A 62 -8.15 -17.75 4.21
CA PHE A 62 -6.76 -18.05 3.87
C PHE A 62 -5.74 -17.18 4.62
N ILE A 63 -6.01 -15.88 4.82
CA ILE A 63 -5.03 -14.99 5.43
C ILE A 63 -5.01 -15.16 6.95
N ASP A 64 -6.18 -15.13 7.59
CA ASP A 64 -6.31 -15.30 9.06
C ASP A 64 -5.93 -16.71 9.52
N THR A 65 -5.92 -17.68 8.61
CA THR A 65 -5.45 -19.05 8.87
C THR A 65 -3.94 -19.23 8.69
N GLY A 66 -3.22 -18.20 8.25
CA GLY A 66 -1.77 -18.23 8.01
C GLY A 66 -1.35 -18.93 6.71
N LEU A 67 -2.30 -19.34 5.86
CA LEU A 67 -1.99 -20.03 4.60
C LEU A 67 -1.51 -19.07 3.51
N VAL A 68 -2.02 -17.84 3.52
CA VAL A 68 -1.77 -16.81 2.49
C VAL A 68 -1.32 -15.52 3.14
N LYS A 69 -0.32 -14.88 2.54
CA LYS A 69 0.02 -13.48 2.73
C LYS A 69 -0.33 -12.71 1.46
N ILE A 70 -0.92 -11.53 1.62
CA ILE A 70 -1.16 -10.61 0.51
C ILE A 70 -0.36 -9.33 0.71
N GLU A 71 0.33 -8.91 -0.35
CA GLU A 71 1.06 -7.66 -0.45
C GLU A 71 0.33 -6.76 -1.46
N PHE A 72 -0.07 -5.57 -1.04
CA PHE A 72 -0.72 -4.60 -1.89
C PHE A 72 0.32 -3.66 -2.47
N ARG A 73 0.32 -3.54 -3.79
CA ARG A 73 1.24 -2.69 -4.56
C ARG A 73 0.50 -1.65 -5.34
N HIS A 74 1.03 -0.45 -5.33
CA HIS A 74 0.42 0.68 -6.00
C HIS A 74 0.64 0.63 -7.51
N PHE A 75 -0.45 0.79 -8.25
CA PHE A 75 -0.41 0.95 -9.69
C PHE A 75 -1.33 2.11 -10.10
N PRO A 76 -0.99 3.37 -9.74
CA PRO A 76 -1.85 4.51 -9.99
C PRO A 76 -2.09 4.70 -11.49
N LEU A 77 -3.37 4.78 -11.89
CA LEU A 77 -3.79 5.00 -13.28
C LEU A 77 -3.87 6.48 -13.64
N ASP A 78 -3.99 7.35 -12.63
CA ASP A 78 -4.09 8.81 -12.77
C ASP A 78 -3.47 9.52 -11.55
N ILE A 79 -3.46 10.85 -11.59
CA ILE A 79 -2.88 11.69 -10.51
C ILE A 79 -3.69 11.59 -9.22
N VAL A 80 -5.01 11.44 -9.31
CA VAL A 80 -5.87 11.30 -8.11
C VAL A 80 -5.55 9.98 -7.41
N ALA A 81 -5.38 8.89 -8.18
CA ALA A 81 -4.93 7.61 -7.66
C ALA A 81 -3.53 7.69 -7.03
N LEU A 82 -2.59 8.42 -7.67
CA LEU A 82 -1.26 8.64 -7.11
C LEU A 82 -1.33 9.35 -5.75
N ASN A 83 -2.12 10.42 -5.66
CA ASN A 83 -2.28 11.17 -4.42
C ASN A 83 -2.93 10.32 -3.31
N ALA A 84 -3.98 9.57 -3.62
CA ALA A 84 -4.61 8.66 -2.67
C ALA A 84 -3.65 7.53 -2.23
N SER A 85 -2.81 7.01 -3.13
CA SER A 85 -1.74 6.05 -2.79
C SER A 85 -0.71 6.66 -1.85
N LYS A 86 -0.31 7.92 -2.06
CA LYS A 86 0.60 8.64 -1.15
C LYS A 86 -0.01 8.79 0.23
N ILE A 87 -1.28 9.14 0.31
CA ILE A 87 -2.03 9.25 1.58
C ILE A 87 -2.04 7.90 2.30
N SER A 88 -2.33 6.79 1.62
CA SER A 88 -2.34 5.47 2.26
C SER A 88 -0.96 5.05 2.79
N GLN A 89 0.13 5.49 2.16
CA GLN A 89 1.50 5.17 2.57
C GLN A 89 2.08 6.14 3.60
N CYS A 90 1.46 7.29 3.82
CA CYS A 90 2.04 8.35 4.63
C CYS A 90 2.19 8.00 6.11
N LYS A 91 1.32 7.14 6.64
CA LYS A 91 1.36 6.70 8.03
C LYS A 91 1.50 5.18 8.07
N GLN A 92 2.76 4.72 8.21
CA GLN A 92 3.16 3.33 8.05
C GLN A 92 2.41 2.35 8.97
N ASP A 93 2.13 2.76 10.21
CA ASP A 93 1.39 1.97 11.21
C ASP A 93 -0.12 1.86 10.94
N GLN A 94 -0.66 2.68 10.04
CA GLN A 94 -2.07 2.68 9.65
C GLN A 94 -2.29 2.53 8.13
N SER A 95 -1.26 2.22 7.37
CA SER A 95 -1.34 2.17 5.89
C SER A 95 -2.42 1.23 5.38
N LEU A 96 -2.54 0.04 5.98
CA LEU A 96 -3.58 -0.93 5.61
C LEU A 96 -4.99 -0.39 5.93
N GLU A 97 -5.18 0.20 7.10
CA GLU A 97 -6.48 0.75 7.51
C GLU A 97 -6.91 1.91 6.62
N ILE A 98 -5.99 2.84 6.33
CA ILE A 98 -6.26 3.97 5.43
C ILE A 98 -6.62 3.46 4.03
N MET A 99 -5.83 2.53 3.48
CA MET A 99 -6.08 1.94 2.17
C MET A 99 -7.46 1.26 2.10
N MET A 100 -7.80 0.43 3.09
CA MET A 100 -9.10 -0.24 3.16
C MET A 100 -10.25 0.76 3.23
N SER A 101 -10.10 1.82 4.04
CA SER A 101 -11.10 2.88 4.14
C SER A 101 -11.30 3.64 2.84
N LEU A 102 -10.21 3.91 2.10
CA LEU A 102 -10.26 4.56 0.79
C LEU A 102 -11.01 3.71 -0.24
N TYR A 103 -10.83 2.38 -0.24
CA TYR A 103 -11.57 1.50 -1.15
C TYR A 103 -13.03 1.30 -0.73
N SER A 104 -13.32 1.14 0.56
CA SER A 104 -14.69 0.90 1.04
C SER A 104 -15.63 2.06 0.69
N ASP A 105 -15.13 3.27 0.78
CA ASP A 105 -15.89 4.49 0.53
C ASP A 105 -15.40 5.27 -0.70
N GLN A 106 -14.87 4.56 -1.69
CA GLN A 106 -14.23 5.16 -2.87
C GLN A 106 -15.07 6.30 -3.49
N GLN A 107 -16.39 6.09 -3.64
CA GLN A 107 -17.28 7.05 -4.23
C GLN A 107 -17.47 8.34 -3.39
N ALA A 108 -17.06 8.34 -2.14
CA ALA A 108 -17.16 9.52 -1.29
C ALA A 108 -16.08 10.57 -1.60
N TRP A 109 -14.91 10.14 -2.08
CA TRP A 109 -13.75 11.02 -2.24
C TRP A 109 -13.25 11.19 -3.68
N ILE A 110 -13.51 10.25 -4.61
CA ILE A 110 -13.02 10.36 -6.00
C ILE A 110 -13.75 11.44 -6.83
N LYS A 111 -14.72 12.12 -6.25
CA LYS A 111 -15.52 13.15 -6.92
C LYS A 111 -14.66 14.38 -7.20
N GLY A 112 -14.98 15.06 -8.30
CA GLY A 112 -14.35 16.31 -8.69
C GLY A 112 -14.19 16.38 -10.21
N LYS A 113 -14.17 17.59 -10.75
CA LYS A 113 -13.91 17.86 -12.17
C LYS A 113 -12.43 18.20 -12.42
N THR A 114 -11.73 18.57 -11.36
CA THR A 114 -10.30 18.90 -11.38
C THR A 114 -9.54 18.10 -10.34
N ILE A 115 -8.21 18.05 -10.47
CA ILE A 115 -7.32 17.40 -9.49
C ILE A 115 -7.44 18.08 -8.12
N GLU A 116 -7.57 19.39 -8.10
CA GLU A 116 -7.71 20.20 -6.90
C GLU A 116 -9.02 19.85 -6.15
N GLU A 117 -10.14 19.76 -6.85
CA GLU A 117 -11.43 19.35 -6.27
C GLU A 117 -11.36 17.93 -5.70
N ALA A 118 -10.73 16.98 -6.43
CA ALA A 118 -10.56 15.62 -5.98
C ALA A 118 -9.65 15.55 -4.73
N ASN A 119 -8.57 16.32 -4.69
CA ASN A 119 -7.68 16.40 -3.52
C ASN A 119 -8.41 16.98 -2.30
N GLU A 120 -9.23 18.02 -2.47
CA GLU A 120 -10.04 18.60 -1.38
C GLU A 120 -11.05 17.58 -0.84
N ASN A 121 -11.68 16.78 -1.70
CA ASN A 121 -12.58 15.72 -1.28
C ASN A 121 -11.83 14.61 -0.54
N LEU A 122 -10.67 14.20 -1.03
CA LEU A 122 -9.78 13.24 -0.36
C LEU A 122 -9.35 13.76 1.01
N LYS A 123 -8.96 15.03 1.12
CA LYS A 123 -8.57 15.67 2.37
C LYS A 123 -9.72 15.68 3.39
N LYS A 124 -10.93 16.07 2.95
CA LYS A 124 -12.14 16.03 3.79
C LYS A 124 -12.45 14.62 4.24
N PHE A 125 -12.35 13.64 3.36
CA PHE A 125 -12.59 12.23 3.66
C PHE A 125 -11.64 11.74 4.75
N VAL A 126 -10.33 11.94 4.60
CA VAL A 126 -9.29 11.55 5.55
C VAL A 126 -9.53 12.19 6.92
N LYS A 127 -9.87 13.48 6.95
CA LYS A 127 -10.21 14.19 8.18
C LYS A 127 -11.45 13.61 8.87
N ASN A 128 -12.49 13.29 8.12
CA ASN A 128 -13.74 12.74 8.65
C ASN A 128 -13.56 11.32 9.22
N LYS A 129 -12.57 10.56 8.72
CA LYS A 129 -12.20 9.24 9.24
C LYS A 129 -11.25 9.32 10.44
N ASN A 130 -10.89 10.51 10.90
CA ASN A 130 -10.01 10.77 12.04
C ASN A 130 -8.59 10.18 11.87
N PHE A 131 -8.13 9.99 10.65
CA PHE A 131 -6.74 9.63 10.41
C PHE A 131 -5.83 10.82 10.76
N THR A 132 -4.94 10.60 11.72
CA THR A 132 -4.00 11.64 12.19
C THR A 132 -2.80 11.68 11.26
N LEU A 133 -2.91 12.46 10.17
CA LEU A 133 -1.82 12.70 9.21
C LEU A 133 -1.86 14.16 8.72
N ASP A 134 -0.70 14.65 8.31
CA ASP A 134 -0.56 15.94 7.64
C ASP A 134 -0.76 15.74 6.14
N PHE A 135 -1.93 16.06 5.62
CA PHE A 135 -2.31 15.83 4.24
C PHE A 135 -1.34 16.48 3.25
N GLU A 136 -0.99 17.75 3.46
CA GLU A 136 -0.12 18.50 2.54
C GLU A 136 1.30 17.93 2.53
N LYS A 137 1.81 17.57 3.69
CA LYS A 137 3.10 16.90 3.81
C LYS A 137 3.09 15.55 3.09
N CYS A 138 2.05 14.75 3.25
CA CYS A 138 1.92 13.46 2.58
C CYS A 138 1.89 13.60 1.05
N ILE A 139 1.10 14.56 0.54
CA ILE A 139 0.99 14.81 -0.90
C ILE A 139 2.30 15.32 -1.49
N SER A 140 3.06 16.14 -0.77
CA SER A 140 4.32 16.72 -1.24
C SER A 140 5.53 15.81 -1.03
N ASP A 141 5.40 14.69 -0.31
CA ASP A 141 6.53 13.79 0.01
C ASP A 141 7.00 13.02 -1.23
N LYS A 142 8.20 13.41 -1.71
CA LYS A 142 8.83 12.79 -2.88
C LYS A 142 9.26 11.36 -2.65
N LYS A 143 9.64 10.98 -1.43
CA LYS A 143 10.04 9.59 -1.14
C LYS A 143 8.85 8.65 -1.25
N ILE A 144 7.69 9.06 -0.73
CA ILE A 144 6.45 8.30 -0.87
C ILE A 144 6.04 8.23 -2.34
N GLU A 145 6.14 9.33 -3.08
CA GLU A 145 5.84 9.36 -4.50
C GLU A 145 6.73 8.38 -5.29
N ASP A 146 8.05 8.45 -5.07
CA ASP A 146 9.00 7.56 -5.74
C ASP A 146 8.75 6.09 -5.38
N PHE A 147 8.39 5.80 -4.12
CA PHE A 147 8.00 4.46 -3.68
C PHE A 147 6.76 3.96 -4.42
N VAL A 148 5.68 4.75 -4.47
CA VAL A 148 4.43 4.41 -5.17
C VAL A 148 4.67 4.19 -6.66
N LEU A 149 5.46 5.07 -7.30
CA LEU A 149 5.78 4.94 -8.72
C LEU A 149 6.72 3.75 -9.00
N SER A 150 7.60 3.40 -8.06
CA SER A 150 8.47 2.23 -8.21
C SER A 150 7.67 0.93 -8.30
N ASP A 151 6.59 0.78 -7.54
CA ASP A 151 5.68 -0.36 -7.63
C ASP A 151 5.05 -0.49 -9.03
N ARG A 152 4.57 0.64 -9.58
CA ARG A 152 4.03 0.67 -10.95
C ARG A 152 5.07 0.27 -11.99
N ILE A 153 6.29 0.82 -11.88
CA ILE A 153 7.41 0.52 -12.79
C ILE A 153 7.77 -0.97 -12.71
N GLU A 154 7.89 -1.51 -11.49
CA GLU A 154 8.18 -2.94 -11.29
C GLU A 154 7.09 -3.82 -11.90
N GLY A 155 5.82 -3.53 -11.61
CA GLY A 155 4.68 -4.27 -12.14
C GLY A 155 4.66 -4.29 -13.66
N THR A 156 4.89 -3.15 -14.30
CA THR A 156 4.95 -3.05 -15.76
C THR A 156 6.11 -3.85 -16.34
N LYS A 157 7.32 -3.71 -15.76
CA LYS A 157 8.53 -4.36 -16.30
C LYS A 157 8.56 -5.86 -16.07
N LYS A 158 8.15 -6.31 -14.87
CA LYS A 158 8.31 -7.70 -14.44
C LYS A 158 7.14 -8.59 -14.82
N PHE A 159 5.93 -8.04 -14.79
CA PHE A 159 4.70 -8.80 -14.99
C PHE A 159 3.84 -8.29 -16.15
N GLU A 160 4.34 -7.31 -16.92
CA GLU A 160 3.62 -6.72 -18.07
C GLU A 160 2.21 -6.23 -17.68
N ILE A 161 2.10 -5.61 -16.49
CA ILE A 161 0.82 -5.12 -15.99
C ILE A 161 0.42 -3.87 -16.77
N ASN A 162 -0.82 -3.87 -17.25
CA ASN A 162 -1.44 -2.77 -17.99
C ASN A 162 -2.86 -2.45 -17.52
N SER A 163 -3.37 -3.18 -16.53
CA SER A 163 -4.71 -3.01 -15.96
C SER A 163 -4.74 -3.36 -14.48
N THR A 164 -5.75 -2.87 -13.76
CA THR A 164 -5.94 -3.11 -12.32
C THR A 164 -7.37 -3.60 -12.02
N PRO A 165 -7.57 -4.43 -11.01
CA PRO A 165 -6.51 -5.09 -10.24
C PRO A 165 -5.83 -6.21 -11.03
N THR A 166 -4.51 -6.38 -10.86
CA THR A 166 -3.79 -7.55 -11.36
C THR A 166 -3.23 -8.33 -10.19
N ILE A 167 -3.52 -9.62 -10.15
CA ILE A 167 -3.13 -10.52 -9.07
C ILE A 167 -1.97 -11.42 -9.51
N ILE A 168 -0.93 -11.48 -8.70
CA ILE A 168 0.21 -12.39 -8.87
C ILE A 168 0.19 -13.38 -7.71
N ILE A 169 0.24 -14.68 -7.98
CA ILE A 169 0.27 -15.74 -6.96
C ILE A 169 1.60 -16.49 -7.09
N ASN A 170 2.42 -16.47 -6.05
CA ASN A 170 3.74 -17.10 -6.04
C ASN A 170 4.56 -16.77 -7.30
N GLY A 171 4.57 -15.48 -7.70
CA GLY A 171 5.31 -14.96 -8.84
C GLY A 171 4.69 -15.21 -10.22
N LYS A 172 3.51 -15.82 -10.30
CA LYS A 172 2.77 -16.07 -11.56
C LYS A 172 1.50 -15.26 -11.64
N LYS A 173 1.28 -14.64 -12.80
CA LYS A 173 0.06 -13.85 -13.05
C LYS A 173 -1.19 -14.74 -13.04
N PHE A 174 -2.23 -14.27 -12.36
CA PHE A 174 -3.51 -14.94 -12.31
C PHE A 174 -4.35 -14.55 -13.54
N GLU A 175 -4.48 -15.47 -14.49
CA GLU A 175 -5.06 -15.21 -15.82
C GLU A 175 -6.58 -15.46 -15.91
N LYS A 176 -7.21 -15.97 -14.84
CA LYS A 176 -8.65 -16.22 -14.84
C LYS A 176 -9.43 -14.97 -14.48
N THR A 177 -10.73 -14.96 -14.83
CA THR A 177 -11.64 -13.92 -14.34
C THR A 177 -11.52 -13.79 -12.81
N LEU A 178 -11.18 -12.57 -12.35
CA LEU A 178 -11.02 -12.30 -10.94
C LEU A 178 -12.38 -12.31 -10.27
N ASN A 179 -12.63 -13.37 -9.52
CA ASN A 179 -13.71 -13.54 -8.57
C ASN A 179 -13.26 -14.50 -7.48
N TYR A 180 -13.97 -14.50 -6.35
CA TYR A 180 -13.59 -15.32 -5.21
C TYR A 180 -13.50 -16.82 -5.53
N LYS A 181 -14.48 -17.37 -6.28
CA LYS A 181 -14.52 -18.80 -6.64
C LYS A 181 -13.26 -19.24 -7.41
N ASN A 182 -12.85 -18.46 -8.40
CA ASN A 182 -11.69 -18.78 -9.22
C ASN A 182 -10.39 -18.62 -8.44
N LEU A 183 -10.30 -17.57 -7.59
CA LEU A 183 -9.16 -17.33 -6.73
C LEU A 183 -9.01 -18.46 -5.71
N LYS A 184 -10.08 -18.79 -4.96
CA LYS A 184 -10.14 -19.90 -4.01
C LYS A 184 -9.65 -21.21 -4.64
N LYS A 185 -10.24 -21.61 -5.78
CA LYS A 185 -9.85 -22.84 -6.50
C LYS A 185 -8.37 -22.86 -6.91
N SER A 186 -7.77 -21.69 -7.14
CA SER A 186 -6.34 -21.61 -7.49
C SER A 186 -5.45 -21.71 -6.27
N LEU A 187 -5.86 -21.14 -5.14
CA LEU A 187 -5.14 -21.23 -3.87
C LEU A 187 -5.19 -22.66 -3.29
N GLU A 188 -6.36 -23.31 -3.30
CA GLU A 188 -6.54 -24.69 -2.83
C GLU A 188 -5.63 -25.71 -3.54
N LYS A 189 -5.18 -25.41 -4.75
CA LYS A 189 -4.22 -26.28 -5.48
C LYS A 189 -2.77 -26.09 -5.04
N LEU A 190 -2.49 -25.08 -4.23
CA LEU A 190 -1.14 -24.73 -3.76
C LEU A 190 -0.92 -25.10 -2.28
N ILE A 191 -1.98 -25.46 -1.58
CA ILE A 191 -1.96 -25.93 -0.20
C ILE A 191 -1.66 -27.42 -0.16
#